data_b0600e247be269855e8a545c043585e0
#
_entry.id   b0600e247be269855e8a545c043585e0
#
_cell.length_a   1.000
_cell.length_b   1.000
_cell.length_c   1.000
_cell.angle_alpha   90.00
_cell.angle_beta   90.00
_cell.angle_gamma   90.00
#
_symmetry.space_group_name_H-M   'P 1'
#
loop_
_entity.id
_entity.type
_entity.pdbx_description
1 polymer ?
#
loop_
_entity_poly.entity_id
_entity_poly.type
_entity_poly.pdbx_seq_one_letter_code
_entity_poly.pdbx_strand_id
1 'polypeptide(L)'
;YVVSTVAAGAEAGDFSCLIVDKSSAGMHWLDAWAGFGMRGNSSRPLRLDKVRVPARNLLGEAGDQVWYVFEVVAPFFLMAMAGTYLGVAQAALDEASLHLRSRRYSHSGEALRDVESLQIRYGELWTDLVKTRALVREAARRGDAAHPEALPFILACKAEAAETAVRLANEAMTLCGGAAYRENSRAARLLRDARAGHVMTPTTGLLKLWTGRSLLGLPLL
;
A
#
# COMPACT_ATOMS: atom_id res chain seq x y z
N TYR A 1 19.35 7.94 -2.13
CA TYR A 1 18.41 7.12 -2.91
C TYR A 1 19.03 5.79 -3.25
N VAL A 2 18.18 4.74 -3.36
CA VAL A 2 18.58 3.47 -3.97
C VAL A 2 18.09 3.48 -5.41
N VAL A 3 18.98 3.29 -6.34
CA VAL A 3 18.70 3.32 -7.79
C VAL A 3 19.03 1.94 -8.35
N SER A 4 18.06 1.34 -9.03
CA SER A 4 18.27 0.12 -9.80
C SER A 4 18.72 0.48 -11.23
N THR A 5 19.74 -0.20 -11.73
CA THR A 5 20.25 0.01 -13.07
C THR A 5 20.58 -1.32 -13.75
N VAL A 6 20.41 -1.40 -15.04
CA VAL A 6 20.69 -2.55 -15.88
C VAL A 6 21.89 -2.20 -16.79
N ALA A 7 22.88 -3.06 -16.83
CA ALA A 7 24.01 -2.89 -17.74
C ALA A 7 23.55 -3.10 -19.20
N ALA A 8 24.22 -2.43 -20.14
CA ALA A 8 23.94 -2.66 -21.55
C ALA A 8 24.27 -4.12 -21.92
N GLY A 9 23.28 -4.83 -22.50
CA GLY A 9 23.40 -6.24 -22.88
C GLY A 9 23.19 -7.25 -21.75
N ALA A 10 22.80 -6.81 -20.56
CA ALA A 10 22.45 -7.71 -19.47
C ALA A 10 21.18 -8.51 -19.77
N GLU A 11 21.05 -9.70 -19.19
CA GLU A 11 19.85 -10.52 -19.30
C GLU A 11 18.69 -9.98 -18.48
N ALA A 12 17.49 -10.46 -18.74
CA ALA A 12 16.32 -10.07 -17.97
C ALA A 12 16.46 -10.51 -16.50
N GLY A 13 16.41 -9.58 -15.59
CA GLY A 13 16.62 -9.81 -14.15
C GLY A 13 18.01 -9.40 -13.64
N ASP A 14 18.98 -9.23 -14.52
CA ASP A 14 20.33 -8.78 -14.17
C ASP A 14 20.34 -7.26 -13.96
N PHE A 15 20.04 -6.83 -12.76
CA PHE A 15 20.15 -5.42 -12.39
C PHE A 15 20.97 -5.25 -11.11
N SER A 16 21.53 -4.06 -10.94
CA SER A 16 22.32 -3.69 -9.77
C SER A 16 21.63 -2.57 -9.02
N CYS A 17 21.72 -2.58 -7.69
CA CYS A 17 21.25 -1.52 -6.83
C CYS A 17 22.41 -0.68 -6.31
N LEU A 18 22.30 0.63 -6.45
CA LEU A 18 23.33 1.59 -6.08
C LEU A 18 22.76 2.63 -5.10
N ILE A 19 23.52 2.96 -4.06
CA ILE A 19 23.20 4.11 -3.20
C ILE A 19 23.72 5.37 -3.90
N VAL A 20 22.81 6.27 -4.26
CA VAL A 20 23.12 7.54 -4.92
C VAL A 20 22.79 8.70 -4.00
N ASP A 21 23.73 9.58 -3.76
CA ASP A 21 23.49 10.80 -3.00
C ASP A 21 22.60 11.75 -3.81
N LYS A 22 21.65 12.40 -3.13
CA LYS A 22 20.72 13.35 -3.77
C LYS A 22 21.39 14.57 -4.40
N SER A 23 22.60 14.88 -3.94
CA SER A 23 23.44 15.99 -4.43
C SER A 23 24.33 15.58 -5.60
N SER A 24 24.30 14.32 -6.06
CA SER A 24 25.12 13.85 -7.17
C SER A 24 24.84 14.65 -8.45
N ALA A 25 25.90 15.09 -9.09
CA ALA A 25 25.79 15.78 -10.38
C ALA A 25 25.13 14.88 -11.41
N GLY A 26 24.25 15.43 -12.24
CA GLY A 26 23.53 14.69 -13.28
C GLY A 26 22.18 14.11 -12.83
N MET A 27 21.75 14.32 -11.58
CA MET A 27 20.39 14.00 -11.13
C MET A 27 19.43 15.16 -11.45
N HIS A 28 18.41 14.89 -12.27
CA HIS A 28 17.42 15.88 -12.66
C HIS A 28 16.03 15.40 -12.33
N TRP A 29 15.46 15.97 -11.26
CA TRP A 29 14.06 15.74 -10.89
C TRP A 29 13.15 16.43 -11.88
N LEU A 30 12.22 15.65 -12.45
CA LEU A 30 11.24 16.16 -13.41
C LEU A 30 9.96 16.61 -12.69
N ASP A 31 8.80 16.51 -13.36
CA ASP A 31 7.54 17.04 -12.89
C ASP A 31 7.19 16.62 -11.46
N ALA A 32 6.56 17.54 -10.72
CA ALA A 32 6.07 17.26 -9.39
C ALA A 32 4.92 16.24 -9.41
N TRP A 33 4.79 15.49 -8.32
CA TRP A 33 3.68 14.55 -8.17
C TRP A 33 2.32 15.28 -8.19
N ALA A 34 1.43 14.88 -9.10
CA ALA A 34 0.06 15.37 -9.25
C ALA A 34 -0.94 14.20 -9.26
N GLY A 35 -0.78 13.24 -8.34
CA GLY A 35 -1.61 12.05 -8.29
C GLY A 35 -3.03 12.30 -7.82
N PHE A 36 -3.93 11.39 -8.17
CA PHE A 36 -5.33 11.36 -7.74
C PHE A 36 -5.45 11.26 -6.20
N GLY A 37 -4.60 10.43 -5.57
CA GLY A 37 -4.45 10.27 -4.12
C GLY A 37 -2.98 10.27 -3.72
N MET A 38 -2.70 9.97 -2.45
CA MET A 38 -1.35 9.93 -1.86
C MET A 38 -0.57 11.23 -2.13
N ARG A 39 -1.22 12.37 -2.01
CA ARG A 39 -0.63 13.69 -2.34
C ARG A 39 0.49 14.13 -1.40
N GLY A 40 0.64 13.47 -0.26
CA GLY A 40 1.82 13.61 0.61
C GLY A 40 3.07 12.91 0.10
N ASN A 41 2.94 12.09 -0.96
CA ASN A 41 4.03 11.43 -1.65
C ASN A 41 4.71 12.38 -2.65
N SER A 42 5.94 12.07 -3.02
CA SER A 42 6.71 12.81 -4.03
C SER A 42 7.20 11.89 -5.17
N SER A 43 6.34 10.97 -5.61
CA SER A 43 6.63 10.12 -6.78
C SER A 43 6.70 10.98 -8.02
N ARG A 44 7.85 10.99 -8.67
CA ARG A 44 8.08 11.76 -9.91
C ARG A 44 9.21 11.16 -10.72
N PRO A 45 9.26 11.40 -12.02
CA PRO A 45 10.36 10.93 -12.85
C PRO A 45 11.68 11.55 -12.41
N LEU A 46 12.73 10.76 -12.52
CA LEU A 46 14.11 11.17 -12.30
C LEU A 46 14.92 10.82 -13.56
N ARG A 47 15.57 11.81 -14.14
CA ARG A 47 16.54 11.60 -15.23
C ARG A 47 17.94 11.58 -14.63
N LEU A 48 18.68 10.52 -14.95
CA LEU A 48 20.08 10.35 -14.59
C LEU A 48 20.93 10.58 -15.82
N ASP A 49 21.76 11.63 -15.82
CA ASP A 49 22.66 11.96 -16.91
C ASP A 49 24.11 11.84 -16.44
N LYS A 50 24.76 10.75 -16.83
CA LYS A 50 26.16 10.45 -16.51
C LYS A 50 26.50 10.55 -15.03
N VAL A 51 25.55 10.20 -14.14
CA VAL A 51 25.78 10.19 -12.70
C VAL A 51 26.88 9.20 -12.36
N ARG A 52 27.92 9.68 -11.70
CA ARG A 52 29.04 8.84 -11.26
C ARG A 52 28.81 8.39 -9.83
N VAL A 53 28.82 7.10 -9.60
CA VAL A 53 28.61 6.49 -8.28
C VAL A 53 29.86 5.69 -7.90
N PRO A 54 30.43 5.91 -6.71
CA PRO A 54 31.57 5.12 -6.24
C PRO A 54 31.22 3.63 -6.15
N ALA A 55 32.13 2.74 -6.51
CA ALA A 55 31.91 1.28 -6.47
C ALA A 55 31.48 0.78 -5.09
N ARG A 56 31.96 1.41 -4.00
CA ARG A 56 31.56 1.08 -2.63
C ARG A 56 30.09 1.31 -2.32
N ASN A 57 29.38 2.02 -3.18
CA ASN A 57 27.94 2.30 -3.02
C ASN A 57 27.07 1.22 -3.72
N LEU A 58 27.67 0.20 -4.32
CA LEU A 58 26.97 -0.97 -4.79
C LEU A 58 26.41 -1.73 -3.58
N LEU A 59 25.14 -2.08 -3.64
CA LEU A 59 24.48 -2.94 -2.66
C LEU A 59 24.56 -4.39 -3.14
N GLY A 60 25.17 -5.26 -2.35
CA GLY A 60 25.41 -6.65 -2.75
C GLY A 60 26.39 -6.77 -3.91
N GLU A 61 26.16 -7.70 -4.80
CA GLU A 61 26.98 -7.95 -6.00
C GLU A 61 26.32 -7.37 -7.25
N ALA A 62 27.12 -7.07 -8.28
CA ALA A 62 26.60 -6.57 -9.54
C ALA A 62 25.80 -7.66 -10.26
N GLY A 63 24.59 -7.33 -10.71
CA GLY A 63 23.70 -8.24 -11.44
C GLY A 63 22.84 -9.17 -10.55
N ASP A 64 23.17 -9.37 -9.26
CA ASP A 64 22.45 -10.29 -8.36
C ASP A 64 21.44 -9.56 -7.47
N GLN A 65 20.55 -8.78 -8.07
CA GLN A 65 19.63 -7.95 -7.30
C GLN A 65 18.21 -8.50 -7.16
N VAL A 66 17.87 -9.57 -7.87
CA VAL A 66 16.59 -10.25 -7.67
C VAL A 66 16.48 -10.75 -6.23
N TRP A 67 17.55 -11.38 -5.71
CA TRP A 67 17.66 -11.78 -4.31
C TRP A 67 17.48 -10.57 -3.39
N TYR A 68 18.23 -9.48 -3.60
CA TYR A 68 18.17 -8.30 -2.76
C TYR A 68 16.77 -7.69 -2.71
N VAL A 69 16.08 -7.64 -3.86
CA VAL A 69 14.71 -7.13 -3.93
C VAL A 69 13.74 -8.01 -3.18
N PHE A 70 13.79 -9.32 -3.35
CA PHE A 70 12.79 -10.23 -2.77
C PHE A 70 13.09 -10.61 -1.32
N GLU A 71 14.36 -10.72 -0.93
CA GLU A 71 14.74 -11.11 0.44
C GLU A 71 14.89 -9.91 1.39
N VAL A 72 15.23 -8.73 0.86
CA VAL A 72 15.48 -7.55 1.69
C VAL A 72 14.44 -6.45 1.47
N VAL A 73 14.33 -5.91 0.24
CA VAL A 73 13.52 -4.70 0.01
C VAL A 73 12.03 -5.00 0.09
N ALA A 74 11.55 -6.03 -0.62
CA ALA A 74 10.13 -6.30 -0.75
C ALA A 74 9.45 -6.62 0.59
N PRO A 75 9.99 -7.45 1.49
CA PRO A 75 9.34 -7.73 2.77
C PRO A 75 9.07 -6.45 3.59
N PHE A 76 10.08 -5.60 3.76
CA PHE A 76 9.92 -4.34 4.51
C PHE A 76 8.97 -3.36 3.81
N PHE A 77 9.11 -3.20 2.49
CA PHE A 77 8.24 -2.32 1.72
C PHE A 77 6.78 -2.79 1.76
N LEU A 78 6.53 -4.08 1.56
CA LEU A 78 5.17 -4.62 1.57
C LEU A 78 4.52 -4.49 2.94
N MET A 79 5.26 -4.74 4.03
CA MET A 79 4.76 -4.56 5.38
C MET A 79 4.46 -3.09 5.70
N ALA A 80 5.32 -2.15 5.30
CA ALA A 80 5.08 -0.71 5.44
C ALA A 80 3.82 -0.27 4.67
N MET A 81 3.63 -0.77 3.44
CA MET A 81 2.43 -0.50 2.64
C MET A 81 1.18 -1.13 3.24
N ALA A 82 1.25 -2.37 3.73
CA ALA A 82 0.13 -3.02 4.41
C ALA A 82 -0.31 -2.21 5.64
N GLY A 83 0.64 -1.75 6.46
CA GLY A 83 0.36 -0.86 7.60
C GLY A 83 -0.28 0.46 7.19
N THR A 84 0.19 1.07 6.11
CA THR A 84 -0.36 2.32 5.57
C THR A 84 -1.82 2.15 5.14
N TYR A 85 -2.14 1.12 4.34
CA TYR A 85 -3.52 0.89 3.90
C TYR A 85 -4.44 0.41 5.01
N LEU A 86 -3.93 -0.36 5.98
CA LEU A 86 -4.68 -0.69 7.19
C LEU A 86 -5.04 0.58 7.98
N GLY A 87 -4.12 1.54 8.07
CA GLY A 87 -4.37 2.86 8.68
C GLY A 87 -5.42 3.67 7.93
N VAL A 88 -5.43 3.64 6.60
CA VAL A 88 -6.48 4.27 5.77
C VAL A 88 -7.83 3.61 6.00
N ALA A 89 -7.88 2.27 6.06
CA ALA A 89 -9.10 1.51 6.36
C ALA A 89 -9.67 1.86 7.74
N GLN A 90 -8.81 1.92 8.76
CA GLN A 90 -9.21 2.34 10.11
C GLN A 90 -9.77 3.76 10.11
N ALA A 91 -9.07 4.71 9.47
CA ALA A 91 -9.51 6.09 9.40
C ALA A 91 -10.87 6.27 8.69
N ALA A 92 -11.13 5.45 7.67
CA ALA A 92 -12.42 5.43 6.97
C ALA A 92 -13.55 4.92 7.89
N LEU A 93 -13.30 3.86 8.63
CA LEU A 93 -14.27 3.33 9.60
C LEU A 93 -14.54 4.32 10.75
N ASP A 94 -13.51 5.01 11.23
CA ASP A 94 -13.65 6.05 12.27
C ASP A 94 -14.50 7.21 11.78
N GLU A 95 -14.33 7.63 10.52
CA GLU A 95 -15.15 8.68 9.89
C GLU A 95 -16.61 8.28 9.82
N ALA A 96 -16.91 7.05 9.39
CA ALA A 96 -18.25 6.48 9.39
C ALA A 96 -18.85 6.43 10.81
N SER A 97 -18.07 5.97 11.79
CA SER A 97 -18.50 5.92 13.20
C SER A 97 -18.88 7.30 13.74
N LEU A 98 -18.01 8.30 13.48
CA LEU A 98 -18.27 9.68 13.91
C LEU A 98 -19.56 10.21 13.30
N HIS A 99 -19.78 9.98 12.00
CA HIS A 99 -20.97 10.41 11.29
C HIS A 99 -22.24 9.74 11.84
N LEU A 100 -22.25 8.42 11.96
CA LEU A 100 -23.39 7.66 12.47
C LEU A 100 -23.79 8.09 13.89
N ARG A 101 -22.83 8.39 14.73
CA ARG A 101 -23.08 8.83 16.13
C ARG A 101 -23.57 10.27 16.24
N SER A 102 -23.12 11.16 15.36
CA SER A 102 -23.41 12.58 15.45
C SER A 102 -24.65 13.02 14.65
N ARG A 103 -25.07 12.25 13.63
CA ARG A 103 -26.11 12.67 12.69
C ARG A 103 -27.48 12.14 13.08
N ARG A 104 -28.50 12.96 12.81
CA ARG A 104 -29.92 12.62 12.96
C ARG A 104 -30.66 12.96 11.67
N TYR A 105 -31.73 12.23 11.38
CA TYR A 105 -32.66 12.57 10.31
C TYR A 105 -33.46 13.82 10.71
N SER A 106 -33.50 14.82 9.83
CA SER A 106 -34.22 16.08 10.10
C SER A 106 -35.73 15.91 10.20
N HIS A 107 -36.29 14.92 9.51
CA HIS A 107 -37.74 14.69 9.46
C HIS A 107 -38.26 13.85 10.63
N SER A 108 -37.49 12.94 11.20
CA SER A 108 -37.90 12.03 12.27
C SER A 108 -37.23 12.30 13.62
N GLY A 109 -36.07 12.98 13.59
CA GLY A 109 -35.19 13.11 14.76
C GLY A 109 -34.42 11.86 15.14
N GLU A 110 -34.63 10.74 14.43
CA GLU A 110 -33.94 9.47 14.66
C GLU A 110 -32.44 9.62 14.42
N ALA A 111 -31.60 9.09 15.32
CA ALA A 111 -30.15 9.08 15.10
C ALA A 111 -29.77 7.99 14.12
N LEU A 112 -28.82 8.27 13.21
CA LEU A 112 -28.38 7.28 12.21
C LEU A 112 -27.84 6.00 12.87
N ARG A 113 -27.20 6.14 14.03
CA ARG A 113 -26.69 4.99 14.80
C ARG A 113 -27.76 4.01 15.27
N ASP A 114 -29.02 4.45 15.34
CA ASP A 114 -30.14 3.63 15.84
C ASP A 114 -30.83 2.84 14.70
N VAL A 115 -30.43 3.07 13.45
CA VAL A 115 -30.96 2.38 12.26
C VAL A 115 -30.29 1.01 12.09
N GLU A 116 -31.04 -0.08 12.21
CA GLU A 116 -30.53 -1.46 12.19
C GLU A 116 -29.69 -1.79 10.96
N SER A 117 -30.13 -1.38 9.77
CA SER A 117 -29.39 -1.65 8.52
C SER A 117 -28.00 -0.99 8.51
N LEU A 118 -27.85 0.18 9.13
CA LEU A 118 -26.56 0.87 9.26
C LEU A 118 -25.68 0.20 10.32
N GLN A 119 -26.29 -0.32 11.40
CA GLN A 119 -25.56 -1.09 12.44
C GLN A 119 -24.99 -2.38 11.85
N ILE A 120 -25.79 -3.14 11.08
CA ILE A 120 -25.35 -4.36 10.39
C ILE A 120 -24.14 -4.04 9.49
N ARG A 121 -24.29 -3.03 8.62
CA ARG A 121 -23.23 -2.62 7.69
C ARG A 121 -21.96 -2.21 8.41
N TYR A 122 -22.07 -1.41 9.45
CA TYR A 122 -20.91 -1.01 10.25
C TYR A 122 -20.22 -2.21 10.91
N GLY A 123 -20.99 -3.17 11.43
CA GLY A 123 -20.45 -4.41 12.01
C GLY A 123 -19.68 -5.27 11.00
N GLU A 124 -20.17 -5.38 9.76
CA GLU A 124 -19.46 -6.05 8.66
C GLU A 124 -18.12 -5.38 8.37
N LEU A 125 -18.11 -4.05 8.22
CA LEU A 125 -16.89 -3.28 7.94
C LEU A 125 -15.86 -3.40 9.06
N TRP A 126 -16.30 -3.34 10.31
CA TRP A 126 -15.42 -3.56 11.46
C TRP A 126 -14.81 -4.96 11.46
N THR A 127 -15.61 -5.98 11.14
CA THR A 127 -15.15 -7.37 11.06
C THR A 127 -14.06 -7.54 10.02
N ASP A 128 -14.20 -6.92 8.83
CA ASP A 128 -13.18 -7.00 7.79
C ASP A 128 -11.90 -6.27 8.17
N LEU A 129 -12.02 -5.12 8.83
CA LEU A 129 -10.85 -4.42 9.37
C LEU A 129 -10.08 -5.28 10.36
N VAL A 130 -10.79 -5.98 11.26
CA VAL A 130 -10.17 -6.84 12.28
C VAL A 130 -9.49 -8.05 11.65
N LYS A 131 -10.12 -8.71 10.66
CA LYS A 131 -9.51 -9.82 9.89
C LYS A 131 -8.21 -9.37 9.23
N THR A 132 -8.24 -8.24 8.53
CA THR A 132 -7.07 -7.68 7.85
C THR A 132 -5.96 -7.32 8.82
N ARG A 133 -6.32 -6.71 9.96
CA ARG A 133 -5.36 -6.39 11.02
C ARG A 133 -4.70 -7.64 11.60
N ALA A 134 -5.46 -8.71 11.80
CA ALA A 134 -4.93 -9.98 12.27
C ALA A 134 -3.92 -10.57 11.27
N LEU A 135 -4.25 -10.53 9.98
CA LEU A 135 -3.34 -10.98 8.91
C LEU A 135 -2.05 -10.16 8.86
N VAL A 136 -2.14 -8.82 8.92
CA VAL A 136 -0.96 -7.94 8.92
C VAL A 136 -0.06 -8.23 10.13
N ARG A 137 -0.64 -8.42 11.32
CA ARG A 137 0.13 -8.75 12.53
C ARG A 137 0.79 -10.13 12.44
N GLU A 138 0.10 -11.13 11.89
CA GLU A 138 0.67 -12.46 11.69
C GLU A 138 1.79 -12.45 10.66
N ALA A 139 1.65 -11.69 9.56
CA ALA A 139 2.71 -11.50 8.58
C ALA A 139 3.96 -10.87 9.22
N ALA A 140 3.79 -9.81 10.04
CA ALA A 140 4.89 -9.19 10.76
C ALA A 140 5.58 -10.17 11.72
N ARG A 141 4.81 -10.88 12.53
CA ARG A 141 5.33 -11.87 13.48
C ARG A 141 6.16 -12.97 12.78
N ARG A 142 5.67 -13.46 11.63
CA ARG A 142 6.41 -14.47 10.85
C ARG A 142 7.66 -13.87 10.21
N GLY A 143 7.60 -12.64 9.70
CA GLY A 143 8.76 -11.94 9.16
C GLY A 143 9.85 -11.73 10.21
N ASP A 144 9.48 -11.24 11.39
CA ASP A 144 10.41 -10.99 12.51
C ASP A 144 11.07 -12.30 13.00
N ALA A 145 10.34 -13.41 12.94
CA ALA A 145 10.85 -14.74 13.30
C ALA A 145 11.63 -15.44 12.19
N ALA A 146 11.83 -14.82 11.03
CA ALA A 146 12.41 -15.43 9.82
C ALA A 146 11.75 -16.79 9.51
N HIS A 147 10.42 -16.88 9.68
CA HIS A 147 9.69 -18.14 9.49
C HIS A 147 9.71 -18.55 8.02
N PRO A 148 9.92 -19.84 7.68
CA PRO A 148 9.99 -20.29 6.27
C PRO A 148 8.76 -19.92 5.43
N GLU A 149 7.59 -19.83 6.05
CA GLU A 149 6.34 -19.45 5.39
C GLU A 149 6.01 -17.96 5.52
N ALA A 150 6.95 -17.07 5.86
CA ALA A 150 6.68 -15.64 6.02
C ALA A 150 6.25 -14.98 4.70
N LEU A 151 6.87 -15.37 3.59
CA LEU A 151 6.66 -14.74 2.29
C LEU A 151 5.19 -14.71 1.84
N PRO A 152 4.45 -15.83 1.77
CA PRO A 152 3.05 -15.80 1.34
C PRO A 152 2.16 -14.94 2.24
N PHE A 153 2.44 -14.86 3.55
CA PHE A 153 1.74 -13.96 4.47
C PHE A 153 2.03 -12.49 4.17
N ILE A 154 3.29 -12.14 3.90
CA ILE A 154 3.72 -10.76 3.57
C ILE A 154 3.09 -10.32 2.25
N LEU A 155 3.08 -11.17 1.22
CA LEU A 155 2.45 -10.88 -0.06
C LEU A 155 0.93 -10.68 0.09
N ALA A 156 0.27 -11.63 0.76
CA ALA A 156 -1.17 -11.61 0.98
C ALA A 156 -1.62 -10.41 1.81
N CYS A 157 -0.89 -10.04 2.87
CA CYS A 157 -1.32 -8.96 3.76
C CYS A 157 -1.34 -7.59 3.09
N LYS A 158 -0.39 -7.29 2.16
CA LYS A 158 -0.44 -6.03 1.40
C LYS A 158 -1.60 -6.02 0.42
N ALA A 159 -1.87 -7.14 -0.25
CA ALA A 159 -3.00 -7.26 -1.16
C ALA A 159 -4.32 -7.05 -0.41
N GLU A 160 -4.53 -7.77 0.69
CA GLU A 160 -5.74 -7.69 1.51
C GLU A 160 -5.92 -6.31 2.15
N ALA A 161 -4.86 -5.71 2.68
CA ALA A 161 -4.93 -4.36 3.26
C ALA A 161 -5.35 -3.31 2.22
N ALA A 162 -4.86 -3.42 0.98
CA ALA A 162 -5.26 -2.54 -0.12
C ALA A 162 -6.75 -2.71 -0.50
N GLU A 163 -7.23 -3.95 -0.61
CA GLU A 163 -8.64 -4.24 -0.91
C GLU A 163 -9.56 -3.78 0.21
N THR A 164 -9.21 -4.09 1.46
CA THR A 164 -9.97 -3.64 2.62
C THR A 164 -10.02 -2.12 2.72
N ALA A 165 -8.90 -1.43 2.46
CA ALA A 165 -8.88 0.04 2.49
C ALA A 165 -9.84 0.65 1.47
N VAL A 166 -9.85 0.16 0.22
CA VAL A 166 -10.76 0.64 -0.82
C VAL A 166 -12.21 0.35 -0.44
N ARG A 167 -12.50 -0.87 0.03
CA ARG A 167 -13.85 -1.27 0.41
C ARG A 167 -14.37 -0.42 1.58
N LEU A 168 -13.59 -0.28 2.65
CA LEU A 168 -14.01 0.51 3.81
C LEU A 168 -14.14 2.00 3.48
N ALA A 169 -13.24 2.57 2.69
CA ALA A 169 -13.34 3.97 2.29
C ALA A 169 -14.55 4.25 1.39
N ASN A 170 -14.88 3.34 0.46
CA ASN A 170 -16.08 3.43 -0.37
C ASN A 170 -17.36 3.33 0.48
N GLU A 171 -17.43 2.36 1.37
CA GLU A 171 -18.58 2.14 2.24
C GLU A 171 -18.74 3.27 3.27
N ALA A 172 -17.64 3.79 3.82
CA ALA A 172 -17.69 4.96 4.70
C ALA A 172 -18.27 6.18 3.98
N MET A 173 -17.92 6.39 2.70
CA MET A 173 -18.54 7.45 1.89
C MET A 173 -20.04 7.23 1.73
N THR A 174 -20.49 6.00 1.50
CA THR A 174 -21.91 5.64 1.40
C THR A 174 -22.64 5.91 2.73
N LEU A 175 -22.08 5.47 3.86
CA LEU A 175 -22.65 5.67 5.19
C LEU A 175 -22.72 7.15 5.59
N CYS A 176 -21.77 7.96 5.16
CA CYS A 176 -21.72 9.39 5.42
C CYS A 176 -22.56 10.23 4.42
N GLY A 177 -22.96 9.62 3.29
CA GLY A 177 -23.84 10.26 2.30
C GLY A 177 -23.25 11.52 1.66
N GLY A 178 -24.12 12.44 1.25
CA GLY A 178 -23.72 13.66 0.53
C GLY A 178 -22.71 14.54 1.26
N ALA A 179 -22.63 14.47 2.58
CA ALA A 179 -21.61 15.21 3.33
C ALA A 179 -20.18 14.72 3.03
N ALA A 180 -20.03 13.42 2.80
CA ALA A 180 -18.75 12.81 2.45
C ALA A 180 -18.37 12.99 0.97
N TYR A 181 -19.34 13.24 0.10
CA TYR A 181 -19.13 13.36 -1.35
C TYR A 181 -18.53 14.72 -1.77
N ARG A 182 -18.25 15.60 -0.85
CA ARG A 182 -17.56 16.86 -1.12
C ARG A 182 -16.09 16.60 -1.40
N GLU A 183 -15.52 17.29 -2.40
CA GLU A 183 -14.13 17.13 -2.82
C GLU A 183 -13.12 17.29 -1.67
N ASN A 184 -13.37 18.23 -0.76
CA ASN A 184 -12.53 18.53 0.39
C ASN A 184 -12.86 17.71 1.65
N SER A 185 -13.77 16.73 1.58
CA SER A 185 -14.10 15.87 2.71
C SER A 185 -12.95 14.90 3.03
N ARG A 186 -12.85 14.52 4.31
CA ARG A 186 -11.88 13.51 4.73
C ARG A 186 -12.18 12.15 4.09
N ALA A 187 -13.45 11.77 3.97
CA ALA A 187 -13.85 10.53 3.32
C ALA A 187 -13.44 10.48 1.85
N ALA A 188 -13.62 11.57 1.10
CA ALA A 188 -13.18 11.66 -0.31
C ALA A 188 -11.65 11.54 -0.43
N ARG A 189 -10.89 12.13 0.48
CA ARG A 189 -9.43 11.96 0.51
C ARG A 189 -9.05 10.52 0.80
N LEU A 190 -9.63 9.90 1.83
CA LEU A 190 -9.33 8.50 2.20
C LEU A 190 -9.64 7.54 1.06
N LEU A 191 -10.72 7.75 0.31
CA LEU A 191 -11.05 6.94 -0.85
C LEU A 191 -10.00 7.07 -1.97
N ARG A 192 -9.56 8.30 -2.27
CA ARG A 192 -8.49 8.53 -3.26
C ARG A 192 -7.17 7.90 -2.82
N ASP A 193 -6.81 8.04 -1.55
CA ASP A 193 -5.58 7.48 -0.99
C ASP A 193 -5.62 5.94 -0.97
N ALA A 194 -6.74 5.34 -0.57
CA ALA A 194 -6.95 3.90 -0.57
C ALA A 194 -6.75 3.29 -1.97
N ARG A 195 -7.24 3.98 -3.02
CA ARG A 195 -7.17 3.48 -4.39
C ARG A 195 -5.74 3.23 -4.88
N ALA A 196 -4.77 3.96 -4.37
CA ALA A 196 -3.36 3.75 -4.67
C ALA A 196 -2.88 2.33 -4.35
N GLY A 197 -3.46 1.67 -3.34
CA GLY A 197 -3.08 0.32 -2.93
C GLY A 197 -3.21 -0.74 -4.02
N HIS A 198 -4.14 -0.57 -4.94
CA HIS A 198 -4.35 -1.51 -6.05
C HIS A 198 -3.34 -1.34 -7.19
N VAL A 199 -2.88 -0.10 -7.41
CA VAL A 199 -2.06 0.26 -8.57
C VAL A 199 -0.58 0.42 -8.24
N MET A 200 -0.24 0.68 -6.98
CA MET A 200 1.14 0.80 -6.53
C MET A 200 1.82 -0.59 -6.61
N THR A 201 2.91 -0.63 -7.34
CA THR A 201 3.69 -1.86 -7.58
C THR A 201 4.38 -2.36 -6.31
N PRO A 202 4.35 -3.68 -6.04
CA PRO A 202 3.60 -4.72 -6.77
C PRO A 202 2.10 -4.54 -6.65
N THR A 203 1.38 -4.65 -7.78
CA THR A 203 -0.08 -4.49 -7.81
C THR A 203 -0.78 -5.62 -7.04
N THR A 204 -2.02 -5.39 -6.61
CA THR A 204 -2.81 -6.41 -5.89
C THR A 204 -2.91 -7.73 -6.67
N GLY A 205 -3.11 -7.66 -7.99
CA GLY A 205 -3.18 -8.86 -8.84
C GLY A 205 -1.87 -9.64 -8.86
N LEU A 206 -0.74 -8.93 -8.99
CA LEU A 206 0.59 -9.54 -8.98
C LEU A 206 0.91 -10.20 -7.63
N LEU A 207 0.55 -9.55 -6.53
CA LEU A 207 0.76 -10.11 -5.20
C LEU A 207 -0.05 -11.40 -4.98
N LYS A 208 -1.29 -11.44 -5.46
CA LYS A 208 -2.13 -12.65 -5.42
C LYS A 208 -1.53 -13.78 -6.26
N LEU A 209 -1.02 -13.46 -7.45
CA LEU A 209 -0.31 -14.42 -8.29
C LEU A 209 0.91 -14.99 -7.54
N TRP A 210 1.75 -14.14 -7.00
CA TRP A 210 2.93 -14.55 -6.26
C TRP A 210 2.61 -15.34 -4.99
N THR A 211 1.56 -14.97 -4.27
CA THR A 211 1.05 -15.75 -3.14
C THR A 211 0.67 -17.18 -3.59
N GLY A 212 -0.10 -17.29 -4.68
CA GLY A 212 -0.49 -18.59 -5.22
C GLY A 212 0.71 -19.43 -5.67
N ARG A 213 1.65 -18.81 -6.40
CA ARG A 213 2.89 -19.49 -6.82
C ARG A 213 3.71 -19.98 -5.63
N SER A 214 3.91 -19.13 -4.62
CA SER A 214 4.63 -19.50 -3.39
C SER A 214 4.01 -20.71 -2.70
N LEU A 215 2.67 -20.73 -2.56
CA LEU A 215 1.94 -21.82 -1.91
C LEU A 215 1.95 -23.12 -2.73
N LEU A 216 2.09 -23.02 -4.05
CA LEU A 216 2.14 -24.15 -4.97
C LEU A 216 3.56 -24.61 -5.30
N GLY A 217 4.60 -24.01 -4.70
CA GLY A 217 5.99 -24.34 -4.97
C GLY A 217 6.49 -23.96 -6.36
N LEU A 218 5.88 -22.93 -6.97
CA LEU A 218 6.24 -22.41 -8.29
C LEU A 218 7.19 -21.21 -8.17
N PRO A 219 8.05 -20.94 -9.16
CA PRO A 219 8.85 -19.72 -9.20
C PRO A 219 7.98 -18.46 -9.15
N LEU A 220 8.44 -17.42 -8.46
CA LEU A 220 7.68 -16.16 -8.38
C LEU A 220 7.69 -15.38 -9.70
N LEU A 221 8.81 -15.43 -10.43
CA LEU A 221 9.02 -14.80 -11.74
C LEU A 221 8.98 -15.82 -12.86
#